data_65493aacf190a41fe527418e7c1db5be
#
_entry.id   65493aacf190a41fe527418e7c1db5be
#
_cell.length_a   1.000
_cell.length_b   1.000
_cell.length_c   1.000
_cell.angle_alpha   90.00
_cell.angle_beta   90.00
_cell.angle_gamma   90.00
#
_symmetry.space_group_name_H-M   'P 1'
#
loop_
_entity.id
_entity.type
_entity.pdbx_description
1 polymer ?
#
loop_
_entity_poly.entity_id
_entity_poly.type
_entity_poly.pdbx_seq_one_letter_code
_entity_poly.pdbx_strand_id
1 'polypeptide(L)'
;FHRVIEGFMIQTGDPYSRDLAMANAWGTGGPEYTIPAEFVSQYYHKKGALAAARKGDMANPKKASSGSQFYIVHDENNCLHLDGQYTIFGEVVEGLEIIDKIAAVETDPYDRPLQDVIIESIRPVAADTVQVDTTAVKDTAAKDSIEAKPAILPETMLINE
;
A
#
# COMPACT_ATOMS: atom_id res chain seq x y z
N PHE A 1 -9.17 2.10 8.34
CA PHE A 1 -7.78 1.78 8.68
C PHE A 1 -7.75 1.17 10.08
N HIS A 2 -7.25 -0.05 10.21
CA HIS A 2 -7.21 -0.78 11.48
C HIS A 2 -5.85 -0.71 12.20
N ARG A 3 -4.83 -0.18 11.51
CA ARG A 3 -3.49 0.02 12.09
C ARG A 3 -2.83 1.24 11.47
N VAL A 4 -2.45 2.19 12.32
CA VAL A 4 -1.84 3.47 11.91
C VAL A 4 -0.63 3.73 12.81
N ILE A 5 0.53 3.94 12.20
CA ILE A 5 1.77 4.27 12.91
C ILE A 5 2.37 5.50 12.26
N GLU A 6 2.33 6.63 13.00
CA GLU A 6 2.99 7.86 12.58
C GLU A 6 4.49 7.61 12.35
N GLY A 7 5.03 8.19 11.29
CA GLY A 7 6.42 7.96 10.91
C GLY A 7 6.70 6.61 10.26
N PHE A 8 5.67 5.77 9.99
CA PHE A 8 5.87 4.46 9.37
C PHE A 8 4.87 4.21 8.23
N MET A 9 3.63 3.81 8.54
CA MET A 9 2.64 3.43 7.53
C MET A 9 1.21 3.50 8.05
N ILE A 10 0.25 3.50 7.14
CA ILE A 10 -1.18 3.34 7.42
C ILE A 10 -1.69 2.07 6.74
N GLN A 11 -2.32 1.15 7.49
CA GLN A 11 -2.72 -0.18 7.02
C GLN A 11 -4.23 -0.37 7.07
N THR A 12 -4.75 -1.03 6.03
CA THR A 12 -6.17 -1.31 5.85
C THR A 12 -6.41 -2.64 5.11
N GLY A 13 -7.63 -2.88 4.62
CA GLY A 13 -7.96 -4.06 3.81
C GLY A 13 -8.31 -5.32 4.62
N ASP A 14 -8.41 -5.22 5.93
CA ASP A 14 -8.94 -6.31 6.76
C ASP A 14 -10.47 -6.32 6.71
N PRO A 15 -11.12 -7.39 6.21
CA PRO A 15 -12.58 -7.48 6.17
C PRO A 15 -13.24 -7.43 7.56
N TYR A 16 -12.54 -7.87 8.62
CA TYR A 16 -13.08 -7.78 9.99
C TYR A 16 -13.14 -6.34 10.50
N SER A 17 -12.34 -5.43 9.95
CA SER A 17 -12.36 -4.02 10.36
C SER A 17 -13.65 -3.27 9.99
N ARG A 18 -14.57 -3.91 9.28
CA ARG A 18 -15.92 -3.38 9.00
C ARG A 18 -16.90 -3.54 10.15
N ASP A 19 -16.59 -4.41 11.10
CA ASP A 19 -17.46 -4.74 12.22
C ASP A 19 -16.76 -4.49 13.56
N LEU A 20 -17.32 -3.56 14.34
CA LEU A 20 -16.81 -3.25 15.68
C LEU A 20 -16.89 -4.45 16.64
N ALA A 21 -17.85 -5.37 16.44
CA ALA A 21 -17.93 -6.59 17.23
C ALA A 21 -16.71 -7.50 17.02
N MET A 22 -16.01 -7.36 15.88
CA MET A 22 -14.81 -8.11 15.53
C MET A 22 -13.51 -7.37 15.93
N ALA A 23 -13.58 -6.29 16.72
CA ALA A 23 -12.43 -5.46 17.02
C ALA A 23 -11.23 -6.24 17.59
N ASN A 24 -11.47 -7.29 18.37
CA ASN A 24 -10.40 -8.15 18.91
C ASN A 24 -9.68 -9.01 17.83
N ALA A 25 -10.26 -9.14 16.64
CA ALA A 25 -9.72 -9.91 15.54
C ALA A 25 -9.19 -9.03 14.39
N TRP A 26 -9.30 -7.70 14.50
CA TRP A 26 -8.77 -6.80 13.49
C TRP A 26 -7.27 -7.02 13.25
N GLY A 27 -6.87 -6.98 12.00
CA GLY A 27 -5.51 -7.29 11.55
C GLY A 27 -5.30 -8.78 11.21
N THR A 28 -6.29 -9.65 11.53
CA THR A 28 -6.17 -11.09 11.25
C THR A 28 -7.05 -11.59 10.09
N GLY A 29 -7.98 -10.75 9.61
CA GLY A 29 -8.91 -11.09 8.56
C GLY A 29 -8.27 -11.09 7.17
N GLY A 30 -8.93 -11.76 6.25
CA GLY A 30 -8.51 -11.86 4.85
C GLY A 30 -9.27 -12.94 4.10
N PRO A 31 -9.09 -13.02 2.78
CA PRO A 31 -9.58 -14.15 2.00
C PRO A 31 -8.80 -15.43 2.35
N GLU A 32 -9.33 -16.59 1.95
CA GLU A 32 -8.69 -17.89 2.20
C GLU A 32 -7.45 -18.15 1.34
N TYR A 33 -7.03 -17.19 0.52
CA TYR A 33 -5.85 -17.30 -0.34
C TYR A 33 -4.80 -16.24 -0.01
N THR A 34 -3.59 -16.51 -0.43
CA THR A 34 -2.46 -15.56 -0.43
C THR A 34 -1.92 -15.41 -1.84
N ILE A 35 -1.23 -14.30 -2.10
CA ILE A 35 -0.60 -14.01 -3.39
C ILE A 35 0.90 -14.29 -3.23
N PRO A 36 1.55 -15.01 -4.16
CA PRO A 36 3.00 -15.18 -4.13
C PRO A 36 3.73 -13.84 -4.03
N ALA A 37 4.88 -13.83 -3.36
CA ALA A 37 5.70 -12.62 -3.29
C ALA A 37 6.21 -12.22 -4.68
N GLU A 38 6.12 -10.92 -4.99
CA GLU A 38 6.51 -10.32 -6.27
C GLU A 38 7.44 -9.14 -6.00
N PHE A 39 8.69 -9.44 -5.60
CA PHE A 39 9.66 -8.40 -5.28
C PHE A 39 10.31 -7.89 -6.56
N VAL A 40 10.20 -6.58 -6.79
CA VAL A 40 10.79 -5.89 -7.94
C VAL A 40 11.82 -4.89 -7.42
N SER A 41 13.07 -5.07 -7.81
CA SER A 41 14.21 -4.30 -7.28
C SER A 41 14.18 -2.80 -7.62
N GLN A 42 13.32 -2.39 -8.55
CA GLN A 42 13.15 -1.00 -8.96
C GLN A 42 12.17 -0.23 -8.07
N TYR A 43 11.38 -0.94 -7.24
CA TYR A 43 10.36 -0.35 -6.38
C TYR A 43 10.85 -0.30 -4.93
N TYR A 44 10.70 0.86 -4.32
CA TYR A 44 11.11 1.16 -2.97
C TYR A 44 9.91 1.63 -2.15
N HIS A 45 9.98 1.44 -0.83
CA HIS A 45 8.97 1.92 0.11
C HIS A 45 9.09 3.44 0.33
N LYS A 46 9.05 4.22 -0.76
CA LYS A 46 8.96 5.68 -0.68
C LYS A 46 7.60 6.11 -0.13
N LYS A 47 7.49 7.35 0.37
CA LYS A 47 6.20 7.91 0.81
C LYS A 47 5.14 7.74 -0.26
N GLY A 48 3.98 7.22 0.11
CA GLY A 48 2.88 6.92 -0.81
C GLY A 48 2.99 5.58 -1.54
N ALA A 49 4.07 4.79 -1.36
CA ALA A 49 4.12 3.44 -1.93
C ALA A 49 3.00 2.57 -1.34
N LEU A 50 2.32 1.82 -2.21
CA LEU A 50 1.26 0.88 -1.87
C LEU A 50 1.84 -0.52 -1.84
N ALA A 51 1.84 -1.16 -0.68
CA ALA A 51 2.44 -2.48 -0.50
C ALA A 51 1.50 -3.46 0.20
N ALA A 52 1.58 -4.72 -0.18
CA ALA A 52 0.79 -5.78 0.40
C ALA A 52 1.28 -6.13 1.81
N ALA A 53 0.36 -6.17 2.76
CA ALA A 53 0.65 -6.72 4.08
C ALA A 53 0.85 -8.24 4.01
N ARG A 54 1.52 -8.81 4.98
CA ARG A 54 1.73 -10.26 5.09
C ARG A 54 1.98 -10.69 6.54
N LYS A 55 1.84 -11.98 6.78
CA LYS A 55 2.26 -12.59 8.05
C LYS A 55 3.79 -12.57 8.17
N GLY A 56 4.30 -12.54 9.41
CA GLY A 56 5.73 -12.59 9.69
C GLY A 56 6.39 -13.90 9.21
N ASP A 57 7.70 -13.86 9.00
CA ASP A 57 8.49 -14.91 8.34
C ASP A 57 8.36 -16.29 8.99
N MET A 58 8.21 -16.38 10.32
CA MET A 58 8.00 -17.65 11.03
C MET A 58 6.73 -18.37 10.59
N ALA A 59 5.64 -17.65 10.41
CA ALA A 59 4.34 -18.19 9.98
C ALA A 59 4.19 -18.22 8.46
N ASN A 60 5.07 -17.51 7.74
CA ASN A 60 4.99 -17.31 6.30
C ASN A 60 6.39 -17.23 5.66
N PRO A 61 7.16 -18.33 5.67
CA PRO A 61 8.53 -18.34 5.16
C PRO A 61 8.62 -18.04 3.65
N LYS A 62 7.53 -18.22 2.92
CA LYS A 62 7.43 -17.88 1.49
C LYS A 62 7.17 -16.40 1.25
N LYS A 63 6.97 -15.60 2.32
CA LYS A 63 6.66 -14.18 2.26
C LYS A 63 5.46 -13.84 1.36
N ALA A 64 4.50 -14.76 1.25
CA ALA A 64 3.30 -14.58 0.46
C ALA A 64 2.46 -13.43 1.02
N SER A 65 1.95 -12.59 0.12
CA SER A 65 1.14 -11.41 0.44
C SER A 65 -0.27 -11.78 0.87
N SER A 66 -0.88 -10.96 1.72
CA SER A 66 -2.31 -11.03 1.99
C SER A 66 -3.10 -10.79 0.70
N GLY A 67 -4.21 -11.50 0.55
CA GLY A 67 -5.11 -11.29 -0.58
C GLY A 67 -6.02 -10.05 -0.44
N SER A 68 -5.96 -9.32 0.70
CA SER A 68 -6.79 -8.13 0.93
C SER A 68 -6.10 -7.02 1.72
N GLN A 69 -5.26 -7.34 2.70
CA GLN A 69 -4.63 -6.32 3.53
C GLN A 69 -3.44 -5.67 2.82
N PHE A 70 -3.36 -4.36 2.89
CA PHE A 70 -2.27 -3.57 2.33
C PHE A 70 -1.99 -2.36 3.21
N TYR A 71 -0.86 -1.72 2.98
CA TYR A 71 -0.48 -0.50 3.65
C TYR A 71 0.05 0.54 2.66
N ILE A 72 -0.04 1.80 3.07
CA ILE A 72 0.52 2.95 2.37
C ILE A 72 1.66 3.49 3.24
N VAL A 73 2.82 3.70 2.66
CA VAL A 73 3.99 4.23 3.35
C VAL A 73 3.78 5.70 3.71
N HIS A 74 3.97 6.05 4.99
CA HIS A 74 3.95 7.43 5.46
C HIS A 74 5.36 8.04 5.45
N ASP A 75 6.36 7.37 6.04
CA ASP A 75 7.74 7.83 6.07
C ASP A 75 8.70 6.76 5.52
N GLU A 76 9.35 7.09 4.42
CA GLU A 76 10.28 6.19 3.73
C GLU A 76 11.50 5.82 4.56
N ASN A 77 12.01 6.73 5.39
CA ASN A 77 13.22 6.49 6.19
C ASN A 77 13.05 5.32 7.16
N ASN A 78 11.84 5.13 7.65
CA ASN A 78 11.50 4.03 8.56
C ASN A 78 11.06 2.75 7.83
N CYS A 79 10.96 2.77 6.50
CA CYS A 79 10.49 1.64 5.68
C CYS A 79 11.60 0.95 4.87
N LEU A 80 12.83 1.44 4.87
CA LEU A 80 13.96 0.89 4.08
C LEU A 80 14.17 -0.61 4.29
N HIS A 81 13.93 -1.10 5.49
CA HIS A 81 14.07 -2.54 5.84
C HIS A 81 13.01 -3.43 5.19
N LEU A 82 11.95 -2.85 4.60
CA LEU A 82 10.88 -3.57 3.91
C LEU A 82 11.18 -3.79 2.42
N ASP A 83 12.18 -3.11 1.86
CA ASP A 83 12.56 -3.25 0.47
C ASP A 83 13.04 -4.68 0.17
N GLY A 84 12.49 -5.28 -0.89
CA GLY A 84 12.74 -6.67 -1.22
C GLY A 84 12.16 -7.69 -0.23
N GLN A 85 11.35 -7.24 0.75
CA GLN A 85 10.70 -8.09 1.75
C GLN A 85 9.18 -8.06 1.66
N TYR A 86 8.62 -7.01 1.08
CA TYR A 86 7.18 -6.83 0.85
C TYR A 86 6.93 -6.46 -0.61
N THR A 87 5.82 -6.93 -1.16
CA THR A 87 5.42 -6.64 -2.53
C THR A 87 4.82 -5.25 -2.63
N ILE A 88 5.47 -4.36 -3.38
CA ILE A 88 4.93 -3.06 -3.77
C ILE A 88 4.17 -3.26 -5.07
N PHE A 89 2.91 -2.81 -5.13
CA PHE A 89 2.04 -3.01 -6.28
C PHE A 89 1.41 -1.71 -6.82
N GLY A 90 1.71 -0.57 -6.20
CA GLY A 90 1.20 0.72 -6.63
C GLY A 90 1.82 1.88 -5.86
N GLU A 91 1.35 3.08 -6.18
CA GLU A 91 1.73 4.31 -5.46
C GLU A 91 0.59 5.32 -5.51
N VAL A 92 0.54 6.17 -4.49
CA VAL A 92 -0.38 7.31 -4.41
C VAL A 92 0.14 8.40 -5.33
N VAL A 93 -0.66 8.81 -6.31
CA VAL A 93 -0.31 9.84 -7.29
C VAL A 93 -0.86 11.22 -6.92
N GLU A 94 -1.91 11.27 -6.10
CA GLU A 94 -2.52 12.52 -5.60
C GLU A 94 -2.95 12.34 -4.14
N GLY A 95 -3.00 13.41 -3.35
CA GLY A 95 -3.46 13.38 -1.95
C GLY A 95 -2.43 12.84 -0.96
N LEU A 96 -1.13 12.98 -1.21
CA LEU A 96 -0.07 12.55 -0.27
C LEU A 96 -0.24 13.17 1.13
N GLU A 97 -0.79 14.37 1.22
CA GLU A 97 -1.09 15.07 2.47
C GLU A 97 -2.22 14.39 3.28
N ILE A 98 -3.07 13.59 2.63
CA ILE A 98 -4.10 12.79 3.32
C ILE A 98 -3.45 11.66 4.12
N ILE A 99 -2.35 11.10 3.61
CA ILE A 99 -1.56 10.09 4.35
C ILE A 99 -1.06 10.70 5.67
N ASP A 100 -0.57 11.94 5.63
CA ASP A 100 -0.09 12.65 6.84
C ASP A 100 -1.23 12.88 7.83
N LYS A 101 -2.40 13.32 7.34
CA LYS A 101 -3.60 13.52 8.17
C LYS A 101 -4.04 12.22 8.85
N ILE A 102 -4.04 11.10 8.12
CA ILE A 102 -4.41 9.80 8.68
C ILE A 102 -3.34 9.32 9.66
N ALA A 103 -2.06 9.48 9.33
CA ALA A 103 -0.97 9.03 10.17
C ALA A 103 -0.90 9.78 11.52
N ALA A 104 -1.42 11.02 11.56
CA ALA A 104 -1.43 11.89 12.76
C ALA A 104 -2.62 11.64 13.71
N VAL A 105 -3.54 10.71 13.41
CA VAL A 105 -4.67 10.44 14.30
C VAL A 105 -4.20 9.75 15.59
N GLU A 106 -4.88 10.02 16.70
CA GLU A 106 -4.62 9.33 17.96
C GLU A 106 -4.95 7.84 17.85
N THR A 107 -4.06 6.99 18.38
CA THR A 107 -4.20 5.53 18.36
C THR A 107 -4.15 4.94 19.76
N ASP A 108 -4.68 3.74 19.90
CA ASP A 108 -4.55 2.91 21.10
C ASP A 108 -3.16 2.22 21.15
N PRO A 109 -2.83 1.48 22.22
CA PRO A 109 -1.57 0.74 22.33
C PRO A 109 -1.36 -0.37 21.29
N TYR A 110 -2.36 -0.66 20.46
CA TYR A 110 -2.30 -1.61 19.36
C TYR A 110 -2.23 -0.92 17.98
N ASP A 111 -1.88 0.37 17.96
CA ASP A 111 -1.81 1.21 16.76
C ASP A 111 -3.18 1.39 16.05
N ARG A 112 -4.31 1.22 16.75
CA ARG A 112 -5.64 1.42 16.19
C ARG A 112 -6.07 2.86 16.40
N PRO A 113 -6.61 3.53 15.36
CA PRO A 113 -7.23 4.85 15.53
C PRO A 113 -8.32 4.83 16.61
N LEU A 114 -8.27 5.80 17.54
CA LEU A 114 -9.31 5.96 18.58
C LEU A 114 -10.64 6.43 17.97
N GLN A 115 -10.58 7.14 16.85
CA GLN A 115 -11.73 7.48 16.03
C GLN A 115 -11.62 6.73 14.69
N ASP A 116 -12.72 6.17 14.22
CA ASP A 116 -12.73 5.39 13.00
C ASP A 116 -12.29 6.23 11.79
N VAL A 117 -11.25 5.77 11.10
CA VAL A 117 -10.85 6.28 9.79
C VAL A 117 -11.35 5.31 8.73
N ILE A 118 -12.37 5.73 7.98
CA ILE A 118 -13.15 4.86 7.11
C ILE A 118 -12.83 5.19 5.64
N ILE A 119 -12.66 4.16 4.81
CA ILE A 119 -12.67 4.26 3.36
C ILE A 119 -14.13 4.14 2.91
N GLU A 120 -14.75 5.24 2.50
CA GLU A 120 -16.15 5.23 2.08
C GLU A 120 -16.35 4.52 0.74
N SER A 121 -15.44 4.72 -0.19
CA SER A 121 -15.49 4.04 -1.50
C SER A 121 -14.12 3.91 -2.14
N ILE A 122 -13.96 2.83 -2.92
CA ILE A 122 -12.84 2.60 -3.84
C ILE A 122 -13.46 2.34 -5.19
N ARG A 123 -13.02 3.07 -6.23
CA ARG A 123 -13.54 2.91 -7.60
C ARG A 123 -12.36 2.87 -8.58
N PRO A 124 -12.34 1.89 -9.51
CA PRO A 124 -11.40 1.94 -10.61
C PRO A 124 -11.72 3.13 -11.53
N VAL A 125 -10.69 3.81 -12.00
CA VAL A 125 -10.79 4.89 -12.99
C VAL A 125 -10.28 4.33 -14.30
N ALA A 126 -11.00 4.62 -15.40
CA ALA A 126 -10.54 4.21 -16.73
C ALA A 126 -9.19 4.86 -17.06
N ALA A 127 -8.28 4.10 -17.65
CA ALA A 127 -6.91 4.56 -17.96
C ALA A 127 -6.86 5.84 -18.80
N ASP A 128 -7.88 6.10 -19.62
CA ASP A 128 -7.98 7.29 -20.49
C ASP A 128 -8.25 8.58 -19.70
N THR A 129 -8.57 8.51 -18.40
CA THR A 129 -8.88 9.68 -17.56
C THR A 129 -7.65 10.16 -16.77
N VAL A 130 -6.60 9.40 -16.72
CA VAL A 130 -5.35 9.78 -16.03
C VAL A 130 -4.43 10.48 -17.03
N GLN A 131 -4.51 11.80 -17.11
CA GLN A 131 -3.47 12.60 -17.78
C GLN A 131 -2.24 12.64 -16.86
N VAL A 132 -1.32 11.73 -17.08
CA VAL A 132 0.02 11.83 -16.47
C VAL A 132 0.78 12.93 -17.20
N ASP A 133 1.03 14.04 -16.52
CA ASP A 133 1.84 15.14 -17.07
C ASP A 133 3.31 14.68 -17.17
N THR A 134 3.68 14.15 -18.34
CA THR A 134 5.00 13.59 -18.65
C THR A 134 6.07 14.64 -18.96
N THR A 135 5.88 15.90 -18.56
CA THR A 135 6.82 16.99 -18.90
C THR A 135 8.11 17.04 -18.05
N ALA A 136 8.33 16.11 -17.13
CA ALA A 136 9.47 16.16 -16.19
C ALA A 136 10.57 15.11 -16.42
N VAL A 137 10.72 14.53 -17.62
CA VAL A 137 11.91 13.72 -17.92
C VAL A 137 12.45 14.10 -19.31
N LYS A 138 13.33 15.09 -19.35
CA LYS A 138 14.30 15.25 -20.43
C LYS A 138 15.69 15.04 -19.87
N ASP A 139 16.40 14.18 -20.61
CA ASP A 139 17.82 13.95 -20.69
C ASP A 139 18.46 12.99 -19.68
N THR A 140 18.59 11.74 -20.09
CA THR A 140 19.92 11.15 -20.41
C THR A 140 19.72 9.90 -21.29
N ALA A 141 20.20 9.99 -22.51
CA ALA A 141 20.21 8.88 -23.46
C ALA A 141 21.36 7.91 -23.14
N ALA A 142 21.06 6.63 -23.00
CA ALA A 142 21.99 5.56 -23.35
C ALA A 142 21.15 4.36 -23.85
N LYS A 143 21.52 3.96 -25.06
CA LYS A 143 20.94 2.83 -25.81
C LYS A 143 21.24 1.53 -25.09
N ASP A 144 20.23 0.69 -24.87
CA ASP A 144 20.35 -0.74 -25.12
C ASP A 144 18.96 -1.35 -25.30
N SER A 145 18.82 -2.05 -26.43
CA SER A 145 17.59 -2.66 -26.91
C SER A 145 17.34 -3.96 -26.17
N ILE A 146 16.27 -4.04 -25.36
CA ILE A 146 15.68 -5.31 -24.94
C ILE A 146 14.16 -5.16 -25.14
N GLU A 147 13.59 -6.02 -25.99
CA GLU A 147 12.15 -6.13 -26.21
C GLU A 147 11.43 -6.43 -24.89
N ALA A 148 10.66 -5.48 -24.42
CA ALA A 148 9.82 -5.64 -23.24
C ALA A 148 8.42 -6.08 -23.66
N LYS A 149 7.99 -7.23 -23.15
CA LYS A 149 6.63 -7.73 -23.14
C LYS A 149 5.73 -6.69 -22.40
N PRO A 150 4.52 -6.39 -22.87
CA PRO A 150 3.70 -5.34 -22.23
C PRO A 150 3.36 -5.73 -20.79
N ALA A 151 3.78 -4.88 -19.87
CA ALA A 151 3.37 -4.96 -18.47
C ALA A 151 1.90 -4.53 -18.36
N ILE A 152 1.10 -5.33 -17.66
CA ILE A 152 -0.23 -4.95 -17.23
C ILE A 152 -0.03 -3.85 -16.17
N LEU A 153 -0.49 -2.63 -16.48
CA LEU A 153 -0.44 -1.51 -15.55
C LEU A 153 -1.35 -1.79 -14.35
N PRO A 154 -0.89 -1.55 -13.11
CA PRO A 154 -1.75 -1.67 -11.94
C PRO A 154 -2.85 -0.61 -11.96
N GLU A 155 -4.04 -1.01 -11.53
CA GLU A 155 -5.20 -0.12 -11.40
C GLU A 155 -4.89 1.04 -10.43
N THR A 156 -5.15 2.25 -10.86
CA THR A 156 -4.95 3.48 -10.05
C THR A 156 -6.07 3.62 -9.04
N MET A 157 -5.72 3.75 -7.77
CA MET A 157 -6.65 3.92 -6.67
C MET A 157 -6.70 5.40 -6.24
N LEU A 158 -7.86 6.04 -6.36
CA LEU A 158 -8.11 7.38 -5.83
C LEU A 158 -8.85 7.28 -4.50
N ILE A 159 -8.34 7.97 -3.49
CA ILE A 159 -8.97 8.12 -2.17
C ILE A 159 -9.52 9.55 -2.11
N ASN A 160 -10.85 9.69 -2.06
CA ASN A 160 -11.52 10.98 -1.93
C ASN A 160 -11.74 11.37 -0.47
N GLU A 161 -11.72 12.69 -0.20
CA GLU A 161 -12.03 13.31 1.09
C GLU A 161 -13.49 13.12 1.52
#